data_ce372402fd1f33881340da4730dc9e86
#
_entry.id   ce372402fd1f33881340da4730dc9e86
#
_cell.length_a   1.000
_cell.length_b   1.000
_cell.length_c   1.000
_cell.angle_alpha   90.00
_cell.angle_beta   90.00
_cell.angle_gamma   90.00
#
_symmetry.space_group_name_H-M   'P 1'
#
loop_
_entity.id
_entity.type
_entity.pdbx_description
1 polymer ?
#
loop_
_entity_poly.entity_id
_entity_poly.type
_entity_poly.pdbx_seq_one_letter_code
_entity_poly.pdbx_strand_id
1 'polypeptide(L)'
;IDLSRMFLGDFVEYQGYAHTYFWDMPVDDNGFMLLKTAKHQTAFLHVSCTEWKNLFSMEIYGKKGKLELFGLGGSYGTEKIIWYKMLPEMGPPETICWEFPMGDDSWEFEMNEFYKDILLDREPEAGLADAVAALKIPSLEVGFAYEPEPS
;
A
#
# COMPACT_ATOMS: atom_id res chain seq x y z
N ILE A 1 -3.23 -1.37 1.43
CA ILE A 1 -4.07 -2.41 0.83
C ILE A 1 -4.47 -2.01 -0.58
N ASP A 2 -5.02 -0.83 -0.77
CA ASP A 2 -5.57 -0.39 -2.05
C ASP A 2 -4.51 -0.35 -3.17
N LEU A 3 -3.35 0.24 -2.94
CA LEU A 3 -2.22 0.17 -3.88
C LEU A 3 -1.85 -1.26 -4.26
N SER A 4 -1.90 -2.20 -3.32
CA SER A 4 -1.61 -3.60 -3.62
C SER A 4 -2.69 -4.22 -4.50
N ARG A 5 -3.97 -3.85 -4.30
CA ARG A 5 -5.09 -4.25 -5.17
C ARG A 5 -4.95 -3.67 -6.58
N MET A 6 -4.51 -2.42 -6.71
CA MET A 6 -4.27 -1.79 -8.00
C MET A 6 -3.28 -2.59 -8.87
N PHE A 7 -2.21 -3.15 -8.27
CA PHE A 7 -1.21 -3.94 -9.01
C PHE A 7 -1.56 -5.40 -9.19
N LEU A 8 -2.24 -6.01 -8.22
CA LEU A 8 -2.43 -7.47 -8.17
C LEU A 8 -3.88 -7.89 -8.41
N GLY A 9 -4.84 -6.99 -8.29
CA GLY A 9 -6.26 -7.30 -8.27
C GLY A 9 -6.75 -7.73 -6.88
N ASP A 10 -7.94 -8.30 -6.82
CA ASP A 10 -8.58 -8.67 -5.57
C ASP A 10 -7.89 -9.83 -4.87
N PHE A 11 -7.84 -9.77 -3.55
CA PHE A 11 -7.32 -10.82 -2.70
C PHE A 11 -8.42 -11.79 -2.29
N VAL A 12 -8.08 -13.07 -2.17
CA VAL A 12 -9.00 -14.17 -1.80
C VAL A 12 -8.57 -14.91 -0.54
N GLU A 13 -7.32 -14.77 -0.13
CA GLU A 13 -6.79 -15.32 1.12
C GLU A 13 -6.09 -14.20 1.89
N TYR A 14 -6.29 -14.17 3.21
CA TYR A 14 -5.76 -13.13 4.10
C TYR A 14 -5.25 -13.79 5.38
N GLN A 15 -4.12 -13.32 5.86
CA GLN A 15 -3.59 -13.67 7.18
C GLN A 15 -2.88 -12.46 7.75
N GLY A 16 -3.07 -12.19 9.04
CA GLY A 16 -2.40 -11.05 9.65
C GLY A 16 -2.48 -11.03 11.16
N TYR A 17 -1.73 -10.11 11.74
CA TYR A 17 -1.69 -9.83 13.15
C TYR A 17 -1.64 -8.32 13.35
N ALA A 18 -2.40 -7.82 14.31
CA ALA A 18 -2.30 -6.46 14.78
C ALA A 18 -2.25 -6.46 16.30
N HIS A 19 -1.43 -5.61 16.88
CA HIS A 19 -1.28 -5.53 18.33
C HIS A 19 -0.65 -4.20 18.74
N THR A 20 -0.89 -3.81 20.00
CA THR A 20 -0.22 -2.70 20.65
C THR A 20 1.04 -3.20 21.34
N TYR A 21 2.20 -2.88 20.80
CA TYR A 21 3.49 -3.35 21.31
C TYR A 21 4.19 -2.33 22.20
N PHE A 22 3.96 -1.06 21.94
CA PHE A 22 4.76 0.00 22.57
C PHE A 22 3.91 1.09 23.22
N TRP A 23 2.90 1.62 22.51
CA TRP A 23 2.12 2.73 23.01
C TRP A 23 1.02 2.28 23.97
N ASP A 24 0.78 3.06 25.05
CA ASP A 24 -0.38 2.87 25.90
C ASP A 24 -1.61 3.53 25.27
N MET A 25 -2.26 2.79 24.36
CA MET A 25 -3.43 3.27 23.63
C MET A 25 -4.40 2.11 23.31
N PRO A 26 -5.71 2.41 23.13
CA PRO A 26 -6.74 1.38 22.92
C PRO A 26 -6.82 0.87 21.48
N VAL A 27 -5.82 1.15 20.64
CA VAL A 27 -5.73 0.71 19.24
C VAL A 27 -4.36 0.13 18.96
N ASP A 28 -4.27 -0.74 17.95
CA ASP A 28 -3.02 -1.36 17.56
C ASP A 28 -2.02 -0.32 17.05
N ASP A 29 -0.76 -0.47 17.43
CA ASP A 29 0.34 0.37 16.93
C ASP A 29 1.15 -0.29 15.82
N ASN A 30 0.97 -1.58 15.60
CA ASN A 30 1.55 -2.35 14.50
C ASN A 30 0.55 -3.33 13.91
N GLY A 31 0.56 -3.45 12.58
CA GLY A 31 -0.22 -4.41 11.81
C GLY A 31 0.60 -5.06 10.71
N PHE A 32 0.48 -6.37 10.61
CA PHE A 32 1.17 -7.20 9.61
C PHE A 32 0.14 -8.01 8.85
N MET A 33 0.21 -8.01 7.52
CA MET A 33 -0.73 -8.75 6.68
C MET A 33 -0.01 -9.49 5.56
N LEU A 34 -0.46 -10.70 5.31
CA LEU A 34 -0.10 -11.50 4.16
C LEU A 34 -1.36 -11.76 3.34
N LEU A 35 -1.40 -11.27 2.11
CA LEU A 35 -2.57 -11.30 1.24
C LEU A 35 -2.24 -12.07 -0.02
N LYS A 36 -3.21 -12.84 -0.55
CA LYS A 36 -2.99 -13.66 -1.75
C LYS A 36 -4.16 -13.57 -2.72
N THR A 37 -3.86 -13.43 -4.00
CA THR A 37 -4.86 -13.41 -5.08
C THR A 37 -5.21 -14.83 -5.55
N ALA A 38 -6.31 -14.97 -6.28
CA ALA A 38 -6.67 -16.24 -6.93
C ALA A 38 -5.61 -16.74 -7.93
N LYS A 39 -4.72 -15.86 -8.42
CA LYS A 39 -3.59 -16.20 -9.30
C LYS A 39 -2.31 -16.53 -8.52
N HIS A 40 -2.40 -16.72 -7.19
CA HIS A 40 -1.27 -16.99 -6.29
C HIS A 40 -0.22 -15.88 -6.20
N GLN A 41 -0.56 -14.64 -6.58
CA GLN A 41 0.27 -13.48 -6.30
C GLN A 41 0.12 -13.12 -4.82
N THR A 42 1.20 -12.72 -4.19
CA THR A 42 1.23 -12.48 -2.75
C THR A 42 1.69 -11.05 -2.46
N ALA A 43 1.02 -10.39 -1.53
CA ALA A 43 1.45 -9.12 -0.95
C ALA A 43 1.70 -9.29 0.55
N PHE A 44 2.82 -8.76 1.03
CA PHE A 44 3.11 -8.58 2.44
C PHE A 44 3.04 -7.10 2.77
N LEU A 45 2.30 -6.75 3.83
CA LEU A 45 2.09 -5.38 4.26
C LEU A 45 2.45 -5.25 5.74
N HIS A 46 3.15 -4.17 6.07
CA HIS A 46 3.43 -3.76 7.43
C HIS A 46 3.04 -2.29 7.59
N VAL A 47 2.28 -2.01 8.64
CA VAL A 47 1.91 -0.65 9.06
C VAL A 47 2.31 -0.49 10.51
N SER A 48 3.00 0.60 10.85
CA SER A 48 3.53 0.80 12.19
C SER A 48 3.49 2.27 12.60
N CYS A 49 3.18 2.52 13.87
CA CYS A 49 3.38 3.81 14.55
C CYS A 49 4.67 3.81 15.40
N THR A 50 5.57 2.82 15.23
CA THR A 50 6.79 2.62 16.03
C THR A 50 8.07 2.64 15.19
N GLU A 51 8.00 3.14 13.96
CA GLU A 51 9.17 3.27 13.07
C GLU A 51 10.10 4.44 13.43
N TRP A 52 9.70 5.32 14.36
CA TRP A 52 10.44 6.50 14.85
C TRP A 52 10.82 7.51 13.76
N LYS A 53 10.57 7.20 12.52
CA LYS A 53 10.73 8.06 11.36
C LYS A 53 9.67 7.69 10.33
N ASN A 54 9.02 8.68 9.77
CA ASN A 54 8.08 8.45 8.68
C ASN A 54 8.77 7.72 7.53
N LEU A 55 8.20 6.60 7.14
CA LEU A 55 8.71 5.73 6.09
C LEU A 55 7.56 5.27 5.20
N PHE A 56 7.75 5.37 3.90
CA PHE A 56 6.96 4.64 2.92
C PHE A 56 7.92 3.92 1.97
N SER A 57 7.71 2.63 1.81
CA SER A 57 8.39 1.83 0.79
C SER A 57 7.44 0.77 0.23
N MET A 58 7.50 0.55 -1.07
CA MET A 58 6.77 -0.50 -1.76
C MET A 58 7.67 -1.14 -2.80
N GLU A 59 7.74 -2.47 -2.77
CA GLU A 59 8.51 -3.25 -3.73
C GLU A 59 7.55 -4.13 -4.56
N ILE A 60 7.69 -4.09 -5.88
CA ILE A 60 6.87 -4.86 -6.81
C ILE A 60 7.78 -5.75 -7.63
N TYR A 61 7.65 -7.06 -7.43
CA TYR A 61 8.47 -8.07 -8.09
C TYR A 61 7.77 -8.63 -9.31
N GLY A 62 8.33 -8.38 -10.49
CA GLY A 62 7.86 -8.89 -11.76
C GLY A 62 8.81 -9.90 -12.38
N LYS A 63 8.36 -10.61 -13.41
CA LYS A 63 9.17 -11.63 -14.12
C LYS A 63 10.40 -11.06 -14.83
N LYS A 64 10.40 -9.76 -15.15
CA LYS A 64 11.44 -9.10 -15.96
C LYS A 64 12.14 -7.97 -15.23
N GLY A 65 11.88 -7.81 -13.94
CA GLY A 65 12.47 -6.75 -13.13
C GLY A 65 11.67 -6.47 -11.88
N LYS A 66 12.14 -5.48 -11.13
CA LYS A 66 11.56 -5.01 -9.89
C LYS A 66 11.34 -3.51 -9.95
N LEU A 67 10.25 -3.03 -9.36
CA LEU A 67 10.04 -1.62 -9.06
C LEU A 67 10.14 -1.40 -7.56
N GLU A 68 10.75 -0.31 -7.15
CA GLU A 68 10.73 0.19 -5.79
C GLU A 68 10.15 1.60 -5.79
N LEU A 69 9.19 1.86 -4.90
CA LEU A 69 8.61 3.17 -4.66
C LEU A 69 8.96 3.59 -3.24
N PHE A 70 9.43 4.82 -3.09
CA PHE A 70 9.78 5.41 -1.80
C PHE A 70 9.14 6.77 -1.62
N GLY A 71 8.90 7.13 -0.35
CA GLY A 71 8.56 8.49 0.04
C GLY A 71 7.14 8.94 -0.29
N LEU A 72 6.30 8.07 -0.85
CA LEU A 72 4.93 8.44 -1.25
C LEU A 72 4.14 8.96 -0.04
N GLY A 73 3.57 10.18 -0.18
CA GLY A 73 2.77 10.82 0.87
C GLY A 73 3.42 12.07 1.47
N GLY A 74 4.35 12.72 0.79
CA GLY A 74 4.87 14.05 1.10
C GLY A 74 5.75 14.16 2.36
N SER A 75 5.40 13.48 3.46
CA SER A 75 6.17 13.52 4.73
C SER A 75 7.21 12.41 4.88
N TYR A 76 7.30 11.51 3.91
CA TYR A 76 8.13 10.30 3.96
C TYR A 76 9.45 10.41 3.21
N GLY A 77 9.87 11.63 2.89
CA GLY A 77 11.09 11.92 2.13
C GLY A 77 10.81 12.25 0.66
N THR A 78 11.86 12.35 -0.14
CA THR A 78 11.72 12.58 -1.59
C THR A 78 11.07 11.37 -2.24
N GLU A 79 9.98 11.61 -2.96
CA GLU A 79 9.32 10.56 -3.73
C GLU A 79 10.21 10.08 -4.86
N LYS A 80 10.32 8.77 -5.03
CA LYS A 80 11.10 8.18 -6.12
C LYS A 80 10.60 6.81 -6.52
N ILE A 81 10.82 6.51 -7.80
CA ILE A 81 10.60 5.20 -8.38
C ILE A 81 11.94 4.71 -8.92
N ILE A 82 12.31 3.50 -8.56
CA ILE A 82 13.50 2.83 -9.09
C ILE A 82 13.05 1.58 -9.85
N TRP A 83 13.47 1.48 -11.09
CA TRP A 83 13.24 0.30 -11.90
C TRP A 83 14.53 -0.48 -12.10
N TYR A 84 14.55 -1.70 -11.63
CA TYR A 84 15.60 -2.68 -11.87
C TYR A 84 15.16 -3.61 -13.00
N LYS A 85 15.67 -3.37 -14.20
CA LYS A 85 15.35 -4.14 -15.39
C LYS A 85 16.31 -5.29 -15.52
N MET A 86 15.81 -6.53 -15.50
CA MET A 86 16.63 -7.71 -15.68
C MET A 86 17.12 -7.81 -17.12
N LEU A 87 18.39 -8.11 -17.27
CA LEU A 87 19.01 -8.35 -18.57
C LEU A 87 19.01 -9.84 -18.91
N PRO A 88 18.94 -10.20 -20.21
CA PRO A 88 18.97 -11.62 -20.63
C PRO A 88 20.22 -12.36 -20.16
N GLU A 89 21.31 -11.67 -19.98
CA GLU A 89 22.63 -12.19 -19.58
C GLU A 89 22.70 -12.55 -18.08
N MET A 90 21.63 -12.36 -17.30
CA MET A 90 21.58 -12.59 -15.86
C MET A 90 22.71 -11.87 -15.06
N GLY A 91 23.17 -10.74 -15.56
CA GLY A 91 24.10 -9.84 -14.86
C GLY A 91 23.35 -8.91 -13.87
N PRO A 92 24.06 -7.92 -13.30
CA PRO A 92 23.42 -6.87 -12.55
C PRO A 92 22.31 -6.19 -13.38
N PRO A 93 21.16 -5.84 -12.81
CA PRO A 93 20.07 -5.21 -13.56
C PRO A 93 20.47 -3.81 -14.04
N GLU A 94 19.96 -3.41 -15.17
CA GLU A 94 19.95 -2.00 -15.56
C GLU A 94 19.05 -1.24 -14.57
N THR A 95 19.58 -0.17 -13.97
CA THR A 95 18.88 0.58 -12.93
C THR A 95 18.53 1.96 -13.44
N ILE A 96 17.26 2.31 -13.38
CA ILE A 96 16.73 3.62 -13.74
C ILE A 96 16.00 4.18 -12.54
N CYS A 97 16.32 5.42 -12.16
CA CYS A 97 15.74 6.12 -11.04
C CYS A 97 15.07 7.41 -11.51
N TRP A 98 13.83 7.64 -11.07
CA TRP A 98 13.12 8.90 -11.21
C TRP A 98 12.86 9.46 -9.82
N GLU A 99 13.22 10.72 -9.62
CA GLU A 99 12.99 11.45 -8.37
C GLU A 99 11.98 12.58 -8.60
N PHE A 100 11.10 12.79 -7.64
CA PHE A 100 10.05 13.80 -7.64
C PHE A 100 10.24 14.70 -6.41
N PRO A 101 11.17 15.68 -6.48
CA PRO A 101 11.49 16.53 -5.33
C PRO A 101 10.48 17.65 -5.07
N MET A 102 9.41 17.72 -5.88
CA MET A 102 8.35 18.70 -5.74
C MET A 102 7.46 18.41 -4.54
N GLY A 103 6.66 19.41 -4.12
CA GLY A 103 5.65 19.18 -3.09
C GLY A 103 4.59 18.17 -3.50
N ASP A 104 3.85 17.68 -2.52
CA ASP A 104 2.76 16.74 -2.74
C ASP A 104 1.51 17.48 -3.26
N ASP A 105 1.24 17.33 -4.54
CA ASP A 105 0.06 17.91 -5.22
C ASP A 105 -1.09 16.88 -5.38
N SER A 106 -1.00 15.72 -4.71
CA SER A 106 -1.96 14.61 -4.87
C SER A 106 -3.41 15.02 -4.61
N TRP A 107 -3.64 15.82 -3.58
CA TRP A 107 -4.96 16.38 -3.25
C TRP A 107 -5.52 17.25 -4.36
N GLU A 108 -4.69 18.08 -4.99
CA GLU A 108 -5.11 18.91 -6.11
C GLU A 108 -5.49 18.06 -7.31
N PHE A 109 -4.68 17.05 -7.65
CA PHE A 109 -4.98 16.11 -8.73
C PHE A 109 -6.27 15.34 -8.47
N GLU A 110 -6.46 14.81 -7.26
CA GLU A 110 -7.67 14.09 -6.85
C GLU A 110 -8.92 14.95 -6.99
N MET A 111 -8.89 16.16 -6.45
CA MET A 111 -10.02 17.08 -6.55
C MET A 111 -10.33 17.52 -7.98
N ASN A 112 -9.31 17.72 -8.81
CA ASN A 112 -9.48 18.03 -10.22
C ASN A 112 -10.12 16.85 -11.00
N GLU A 113 -9.73 15.61 -10.73
CA GLU A 113 -10.35 14.44 -11.34
C GLU A 113 -11.80 14.26 -10.86
N PHE A 114 -12.04 14.36 -9.55
CA PHE A 114 -13.39 14.30 -8.99
C PHE A 114 -14.32 15.35 -9.62
N TYR A 115 -13.83 16.58 -9.80
CA TYR A 115 -14.59 17.62 -10.48
C TYR A 115 -14.91 17.28 -11.94
N LYS A 116 -13.95 16.71 -12.67
CA LYS A 116 -14.17 16.21 -14.03
C LYS A 116 -15.18 15.09 -14.08
N ASP A 117 -15.16 14.17 -13.11
CA ASP A 117 -16.13 13.07 -13.02
C ASP A 117 -17.56 13.62 -12.92
N ILE A 118 -17.77 14.64 -12.07
CA ILE A 118 -19.07 15.29 -11.93
C ILE A 118 -19.48 15.99 -13.25
N LEU A 119 -18.58 16.75 -13.88
CA LEU A 119 -18.89 17.51 -15.10
C LEU A 119 -19.18 16.62 -16.31
N LEU A 120 -18.51 15.45 -16.40
CA LEU A 120 -18.60 14.55 -17.52
C LEU A 120 -19.55 13.39 -17.27
N ASP A 121 -20.19 13.34 -16.08
CA ASP A 121 -21.09 12.26 -15.65
C ASP A 121 -20.45 10.86 -15.84
N ARG A 122 -19.19 10.74 -15.42
CA ARG A 122 -18.43 9.48 -15.53
C ARG A 122 -18.23 8.84 -14.15
N GLU A 123 -18.13 7.51 -14.11
CA GLU A 123 -17.77 6.77 -12.92
C GLU A 123 -16.32 7.09 -12.51
N PRO A 124 -16.05 7.36 -11.22
CA PRO A 124 -14.70 7.54 -10.71
C PRO A 124 -13.84 6.28 -10.90
N GLU A 125 -12.58 6.44 -11.25
CA GLU A 125 -11.63 5.29 -11.35
C GLU A 125 -11.41 4.61 -9.99
N ALA A 126 -11.39 5.38 -8.89
CA ALA A 126 -11.35 4.88 -7.53
C ALA A 126 -12.69 5.19 -6.84
N GLY A 127 -13.59 4.22 -6.85
CA GLY A 127 -14.95 4.37 -6.36
C GLY A 127 -15.19 3.78 -4.97
N LEU A 128 -16.45 3.89 -4.52
CA LEU A 128 -16.87 3.31 -3.23
C LEU A 128 -16.68 1.78 -3.18
N ALA A 129 -16.75 1.10 -4.32
CA ALA A 129 -16.49 -0.34 -4.39
C ALA A 129 -15.05 -0.70 -3.99
N ASP A 130 -14.07 0.11 -4.39
CA ASP A 130 -12.67 -0.07 -4.03
C ASP A 130 -12.43 0.21 -2.55
N ALA A 131 -13.03 1.28 -2.03
CA ALA A 131 -12.98 1.59 -0.61
C ALA A 131 -13.57 0.44 0.24
N VAL A 132 -14.73 -0.09 -0.15
CA VAL A 132 -15.36 -1.24 0.53
C VAL A 132 -14.47 -2.48 0.44
N ALA A 133 -13.89 -2.77 -0.71
CA ALA A 133 -12.99 -3.91 -0.89
C ALA A 133 -11.72 -3.78 -0.04
N ALA A 134 -11.13 -2.59 0.04
CA ALA A 134 -9.97 -2.33 0.88
C ALA A 134 -10.28 -2.45 2.38
N LEU A 135 -11.46 -1.97 2.83
CA LEU A 135 -11.88 -2.04 4.23
C LEU A 135 -12.31 -3.45 4.69
N LYS A 136 -12.81 -4.27 3.79
CA LYS A 136 -13.20 -5.66 4.12
C LYS A 136 -12.01 -6.50 4.57
N ILE A 137 -10.84 -6.29 4.03
CA ILE A 137 -9.65 -7.11 4.32
C ILE A 137 -9.26 -7.04 5.81
N PRO A 138 -9.07 -5.86 6.43
CA PRO A 138 -8.76 -5.79 7.85
C PRO A 138 -9.87 -6.30 8.76
N SER A 139 -11.14 -6.17 8.33
CA SER A 139 -12.30 -6.54 9.15
C SER A 139 -12.58 -8.03 9.19
N LEU A 140 -12.06 -8.83 8.26
CA LEU A 140 -12.46 -10.23 8.11
C LEU A 140 -11.53 -11.22 8.81
N GLU A 141 -10.22 -10.93 8.98
CA GLU A 141 -9.30 -11.95 9.49
C GLU A 141 -8.04 -11.45 10.21
N VAL A 142 -7.76 -10.17 10.23
CA VAL A 142 -6.85 -9.68 11.27
C VAL A 142 -7.67 -9.85 12.54
N GLY A 143 -7.38 -10.92 13.29
CA GLY A 143 -8.06 -11.15 14.55
C GLY A 143 -7.85 -9.93 15.44
N PHE A 144 -8.72 -8.96 15.30
CA PHE A 144 -8.97 -7.98 16.33
C PHE A 144 -9.66 -8.76 17.47
N ALA A 145 -8.90 -9.64 18.09
CA ALA A 145 -9.23 -10.16 19.39
C ALA A 145 -9.11 -8.99 20.36
N TYR A 146 -10.14 -8.15 20.39
CA TYR A 146 -10.43 -7.42 21.60
C TYR A 146 -10.78 -8.48 22.64
N GLU A 147 -9.77 -9.02 23.31
CA GLU A 147 -9.94 -9.68 24.57
C GLU A 147 -10.13 -8.54 25.59
N PRO A 148 -11.36 -8.33 26.13
CA PRO A 148 -11.53 -7.40 27.22
C PRO A 148 -10.67 -7.92 28.37
N GLU A 149 -9.81 -7.07 28.92
CA GLU A 149 -9.03 -7.37 30.11
C GLU A 149 -9.97 -7.96 31.19
N PRO A 150 -9.61 -9.08 31.82
CA PRO A 150 -10.39 -9.61 32.92
C PRO A 150 -10.41 -8.59 34.07
N SER A 151 -11.62 -8.13 34.39
CA SER A 151 -11.94 -7.22 35.49
C SER A 151 -11.47 -7.74 36.85
#